data_8fd02ead656d74866a8c3162e2bd8567
#
_entry.id   8fd02ead656d74866a8c3162e2bd8567
#
_cell.length_a   1.000
_cell.length_b   1.000
_cell.length_c   1.000
_cell.angle_alpha   90.00
_cell.angle_beta   90.00
_cell.angle_gamma   90.00
#
_symmetry.space_group_name_H-M   'P 1'
#
loop_
_entity.id
_entity.type
_entity.pdbx_description
1 polymer ?
#
loop_
_entity_poly.entity_id
_entity_poly.type
_entity_poly.pdbx_seq_one_letter_code
_entity_poly.pdbx_strand_id
1 'polypeptide(L)'
;MTGFHFVEVASDRSRQLAIAATVWLGLAAGATFLFLFNPASPANQFFPKCPFRMITGWQCPGCGSTRALYQLLHLHPIAAFKLNPLLMLTLPFVVYGFLGFTRSAITGQPQRRLFIPSIYLWAWLALMIFFWIFRNTPWYPFVS
;
A
#
# COMPACT_ATOMS: atom_id res chain seq x y z
N MET A 1 15.30 -25.24 -9.16
CA MET A 1 13.83 -25.45 -9.03
C MET A 1 13.30 -24.44 -8.03
N THR A 2 12.85 -23.30 -8.51
CA THR A 2 12.32 -22.18 -7.69
C THR A 2 10.80 -22.26 -7.66
N GLY A 3 10.29 -23.25 -6.91
CA GLY A 3 8.86 -23.42 -6.73
C GLY A 3 8.31 -22.53 -5.61
N PHE A 4 7.07 -22.06 -5.77
CA PHE A 4 6.32 -21.47 -4.67
C PHE A 4 5.99 -22.56 -3.65
N HIS A 5 6.39 -22.36 -2.40
CA HIS A 5 6.10 -23.27 -1.31
C HIS A 5 5.19 -22.60 -0.28
N PHE A 6 4.21 -23.35 0.22
CA PHE A 6 3.40 -22.91 1.35
C PHE A 6 4.07 -23.39 2.64
N VAL A 7 4.31 -22.48 3.56
CA VAL A 7 4.83 -22.78 4.89
C VAL A 7 3.72 -22.55 5.90
N GLU A 8 3.39 -23.58 6.66
CA GLU A 8 2.47 -23.46 7.78
C GLU A 8 3.22 -22.90 8.99
N VAL A 9 2.75 -21.76 9.49
CA VAL A 9 3.32 -21.13 10.68
C VAL A 9 2.33 -21.28 11.82
N ALA A 10 2.68 -22.09 12.80
CA ALA A 10 1.95 -22.14 14.05
C ALA A 10 2.17 -20.82 14.81
N SER A 11 1.11 -20.08 15.06
CA SER A 11 1.18 -18.86 15.85
C SER A 11 0.01 -18.80 16.82
N ASP A 12 0.22 -18.11 17.93
CA ASP A 12 -0.79 -17.91 18.95
C ASP A 12 -2.01 -17.17 18.37
N ARG A 13 -3.16 -17.83 18.41
CA ARG A 13 -4.43 -17.32 17.87
C ARG A 13 -4.83 -16.00 18.52
N SER A 14 -4.65 -15.89 19.84
CA SER A 14 -5.01 -14.68 20.57
C SER A 14 -4.20 -13.48 20.10
N ARG A 15 -2.92 -13.67 19.87
CA ARG A 15 -2.01 -12.65 19.33
C ARG A 15 -2.38 -12.27 17.90
N GLN A 16 -2.72 -13.25 17.05
CA GLN A 16 -3.16 -12.96 15.67
C GLN A 16 -4.45 -12.14 15.64
N LEU A 17 -5.43 -12.50 16.47
CA LEU A 17 -6.68 -11.76 16.60
C LEU A 17 -6.45 -10.33 17.10
N ALA A 18 -5.61 -10.15 18.10
CA ALA A 18 -5.26 -8.82 18.61
C ALA A 18 -4.60 -7.96 17.51
N ILE A 19 -3.64 -8.52 16.78
CA ILE A 19 -2.99 -7.80 15.65
C ILE A 19 -4.01 -7.47 14.56
N ALA A 20 -4.85 -8.43 14.16
CA ALA A 20 -5.87 -8.19 13.13
C ALA A 20 -6.85 -7.08 13.57
N ALA A 21 -7.34 -7.13 14.81
CA ALA A 21 -8.24 -6.12 15.35
C ALA A 21 -7.59 -4.73 15.38
N THR A 22 -6.36 -4.63 15.87
CA THR A 22 -5.64 -3.36 15.92
C THR A 22 -5.42 -2.78 14.52
N VAL A 23 -5.05 -3.62 13.55
CA VAL A 23 -4.85 -3.16 12.16
C VAL A 23 -6.18 -2.72 11.54
N TRP A 24 -7.28 -3.47 11.75
CA TRP A 24 -8.60 -3.07 11.25
C TRP A 24 -9.08 -1.76 11.85
N LEU A 25 -8.89 -1.56 13.16
CA LEU A 25 -9.21 -0.29 13.82
C LEU A 25 -8.38 0.86 13.27
N GLY A 26 -7.07 0.65 13.08
CA GLY A 26 -6.19 1.65 12.49
C GLY A 26 -6.56 1.99 11.04
N LEU A 27 -6.90 0.98 10.23
CA LEU A 27 -7.35 1.18 8.85
C LEU A 27 -8.69 1.92 8.80
N ALA A 28 -9.64 1.57 9.66
CA ALA A 28 -10.93 2.24 9.74
C ALA A 28 -10.76 3.70 10.17
N ALA A 29 -9.97 3.97 11.20
CA ALA A 29 -9.68 5.34 11.65
C ALA A 29 -8.96 6.15 10.55
N GLY A 30 -7.95 5.58 9.91
CA GLY A 30 -7.22 6.23 8.82
C GLY A 30 -8.10 6.48 7.58
N ALA A 31 -8.95 5.52 7.22
CA ALA A 31 -9.89 5.68 6.11
C ALA A 31 -10.93 6.76 6.41
N THR A 32 -11.48 6.78 7.63
CA THR A 32 -12.42 7.83 8.06
C THR A 32 -11.76 9.20 8.05
N PHE A 33 -10.53 9.29 8.57
CA PHE A 33 -9.77 10.53 8.55
C PHE A 33 -9.54 11.03 7.12
N LEU A 34 -9.08 10.16 6.22
CA LEU A 34 -8.87 10.50 4.82
C LEU A 34 -10.17 10.80 4.07
N PHE A 35 -11.28 10.18 4.46
CA PHE A 35 -12.58 10.48 3.85
C PHE A 35 -13.06 11.88 4.22
N LEU A 36 -12.86 12.31 5.47
CA LEU A 36 -13.31 13.61 5.96
C LEU A 36 -12.37 14.76 5.56
N PHE A 37 -11.05 14.51 5.49
CA PHE A 37 -10.05 15.54 5.26
C PHE A 37 -9.35 15.37 3.90
N ASN A 38 -9.60 16.29 2.99
CA ASN A 38 -8.96 16.26 1.67
C ASN A 38 -7.46 16.62 1.78
N PRO A 39 -6.53 15.71 1.46
CA PRO A 39 -5.10 15.98 1.53
C PRO A 39 -4.57 16.94 0.45
N ALA A 40 -5.39 17.30 -0.53
CA ALA A 40 -5.05 18.30 -1.54
C ALA A 40 -5.50 19.72 -1.16
N SER A 41 -6.31 19.86 -0.11
CA SER A 41 -6.81 21.17 0.32
C SER A 41 -5.72 21.97 1.02
N PRO A 42 -5.52 23.26 0.66
CA PRO A 42 -4.57 24.13 1.35
C PRO A 42 -4.94 24.41 2.81
N ALA A 43 -6.20 24.20 3.19
CA ALA A 43 -6.67 24.32 4.57
C ALA A 43 -6.19 23.16 5.46
N ASN A 44 -5.85 22.00 4.87
CA ASN A 44 -5.47 20.81 5.61
C ASN A 44 -3.93 20.67 5.68
N GLN A 45 -3.30 21.56 6.43
CA GLN A 45 -1.83 21.60 6.56
C GLN A 45 -1.25 20.46 7.43
N PHE A 46 -2.10 19.61 8.05
CA PHE A 46 -1.63 18.49 8.88
C PHE A 46 -1.03 17.35 8.07
N PHE A 47 -1.28 17.30 6.75
CA PHE A 47 -0.65 16.28 5.92
C PHE A 47 0.81 16.63 5.68
N PRO A 48 1.75 15.79 6.15
CA PRO A 48 3.17 16.07 6.01
C PRO A 48 3.55 16.11 4.54
N LYS A 49 4.23 17.17 4.15
CA LYS A 49 4.85 17.25 2.83
C LYS A 49 5.98 16.22 2.75
N CYS A 50 6.14 15.58 1.60
CA CYS A 50 7.18 14.57 1.42
C CYS A 50 8.58 15.21 1.67
N PRO A 51 9.34 14.78 2.71
CA PRO A 51 10.65 15.36 3.00
C PRO A 51 11.64 15.13 1.86
N PHE A 52 11.53 13.99 1.18
CA PHE A 52 12.36 13.68 0.02
C PHE A 52 12.18 14.71 -1.11
N ARG A 53 10.90 15.05 -1.42
CA ARG A 53 10.61 16.08 -2.43
C ARG A 53 11.10 17.48 -2.01
N MET A 54 11.06 17.77 -0.73
CA MET A 54 11.53 19.06 -0.22
C MET A 54 13.05 19.22 -0.34
N ILE A 55 13.81 18.13 -0.18
CA ILE A 55 15.27 18.15 -0.19
C ILE A 55 15.81 18.00 -1.62
N THR A 56 15.26 17.08 -2.40
CA THR A 56 15.80 16.69 -3.72
C THR A 56 15.06 17.31 -4.90
N GLY A 57 13.86 17.84 -4.68
CA GLY A 57 12.94 18.26 -5.75
C GLY A 57 12.24 17.09 -6.47
N TRP A 58 12.71 15.85 -6.29
CA TRP A 58 12.17 14.67 -6.93
C TRP A 58 10.98 14.09 -6.18
N GLN A 59 10.04 13.52 -6.91
CA GLN A 59 8.93 12.79 -6.32
C GLN A 59 9.39 11.40 -5.89
N CYS A 60 9.14 11.01 -4.64
CA CYS A 60 9.37 9.65 -4.18
C CYS A 60 8.32 8.68 -4.78
N PRO A 61 8.55 7.35 -4.78
CA PRO A 61 7.59 6.37 -5.29
C PRO A 61 6.23 6.43 -4.58
N GLY A 62 6.22 6.85 -3.31
CA GLY A 62 5.01 7.02 -2.49
C GLY A 62 4.33 8.38 -2.60
N CYS A 63 4.92 9.35 -3.31
CA CYS A 63 4.28 10.66 -3.49
C CYS A 63 2.92 10.52 -4.16
N GLY A 64 1.91 11.19 -3.60
CA GLY A 64 0.53 11.10 -4.10
C GLY A 64 -0.28 9.91 -3.58
N SER A 65 0.31 8.98 -2.80
CA SER A 65 -0.43 7.82 -2.24
C SER A 65 -1.60 8.25 -1.36
N THR A 66 -1.43 9.24 -0.51
CA THR A 66 -2.50 9.76 0.36
C THR A 66 -3.64 10.36 -0.47
N ARG A 67 -3.30 11.13 -1.52
CA ARG A 67 -4.30 11.69 -2.44
C ARG A 67 -4.97 10.60 -3.26
N ALA A 68 -4.22 9.57 -3.70
CA ALA A 68 -4.78 8.44 -4.43
C ALA A 68 -5.76 7.64 -3.55
N LEU A 69 -5.43 7.38 -2.29
CA LEU A 69 -6.35 6.73 -1.34
C LEU A 69 -7.59 7.59 -1.08
N TYR A 70 -7.44 8.90 -0.94
CA TYR A 70 -8.59 9.81 -0.82
C TYR A 70 -9.52 9.67 -2.02
N GLN A 71 -9.00 9.73 -3.24
CA GLN A 71 -9.80 9.58 -4.46
C GLN A 71 -10.45 8.20 -4.56
N LEU A 72 -9.75 7.16 -4.14
CA LEU A 72 -10.29 5.81 -4.12
C LEU A 72 -11.47 5.67 -3.14
N LEU A 73 -11.36 6.26 -1.95
CA LEU A 73 -12.44 6.29 -0.96
C LEU A 73 -13.67 7.05 -1.46
N HIS A 74 -13.47 8.04 -2.35
CA HIS A 74 -14.56 8.79 -2.99
C HIS A 74 -15.00 8.18 -4.34
N LEU A 75 -14.67 6.91 -4.59
CA LEU A 75 -15.06 6.15 -5.79
C LEU A 75 -14.55 6.74 -7.12
N HIS A 76 -13.37 7.35 -7.09
CA HIS A 76 -12.70 7.89 -8.26
C HIS A 76 -11.42 7.10 -8.61
N PRO A 77 -11.53 5.82 -9.05
CA PRO A 77 -10.36 4.95 -9.25
C PRO A 77 -9.42 5.44 -10.36
N ILE A 78 -9.97 6.06 -11.40
CA ILE A 78 -9.15 6.61 -12.50
C ILE A 78 -8.28 7.78 -12.00
N ALA A 79 -8.85 8.67 -11.17
CA ALA A 79 -8.10 9.76 -10.57
C ALA A 79 -7.04 9.22 -9.60
N ALA A 80 -7.38 8.20 -8.79
CA ALA A 80 -6.43 7.54 -7.91
C ALA A 80 -5.26 6.91 -8.68
N PHE A 81 -5.54 6.23 -9.80
CA PHE A 81 -4.51 5.64 -10.66
C PHE A 81 -3.56 6.71 -11.23
N LYS A 82 -4.09 7.83 -11.71
CA LYS A 82 -3.27 8.94 -12.22
C LYS A 82 -2.33 9.52 -11.16
N LEU A 83 -2.75 9.54 -9.89
CA LEU A 83 -1.94 10.06 -8.79
C LEU A 83 -0.82 9.10 -8.37
N ASN A 84 -1.09 7.80 -8.30
CA ASN A 84 -0.08 6.79 -8.00
C ASN A 84 -0.46 5.42 -8.58
N PRO A 85 -0.06 5.11 -9.82
CA PRO A 85 -0.32 3.81 -10.46
C PRO A 85 0.29 2.64 -9.69
N LEU A 86 1.48 2.82 -9.10
CA LEU A 86 2.15 1.75 -8.34
C LEU A 86 1.33 1.34 -7.12
N LEU A 87 0.79 2.32 -6.38
CA LEU A 87 -0.11 2.04 -5.25
C LEU A 87 -1.33 1.25 -5.72
N MET A 88 -1.98 1.68 -6.80
CA MET A 88 -3.18 1.04 -7.31
C MET A 88 -2.94 -0.40 -7.76
N LEU A 89 -1.77 -0.70 -8.33
CA LEU A 89 -1.38 -2.05 -8.72
C LEU A 89 -1.03 -2.93 -7.51
N THR A 90 -0.45 -2.36 -6.45
CA THR A 90 -0.05 -3.12 -5.26
C THR A 90 -1.20 -3.35 -4.28
N LEU A 91 -2.15 -2.42 -4.22
CA LEU A 91 -3.24 -2.44 -3.25
C LEU A 91 -4.05 -3.75 -3.24
N PRO A 92 -4.45 -4.35 -4.39
CA PRO A 92 -5.17 -5.62 -4.40
C PRO A 92 -4.39 -6.75 -3.74
N PHE A 93 -3.07 -6.82 -3.94
CA PHE A 93 -2.22 -7.85 -3.33
C PHE A 93 -2.11 -7.68 -1.82
N VAL A 94 -1.99 -6.44 -1.34
CA VAL A 94 -1.96 -6.11 0.08
C VAL A 94 -3.29 -6.48 0.74
N VAL A 95 -4.40 -6.09 0.11
CA VAL A 95 -5.75 -6.43 0.60
C VAL A 95 -5.95 -7.93 0.65
N TYR A 96 -5.60 -8.66 -0.41
CA TYR A 96 -5.71 -10.12 -0.46
C TYR A 96 -4.90 -10.79 0.66
N GLY A 97 -3.64 -10.38 0.84
CA GLY A 97 -2.79 -10.91 1.91
C GLY A 97 -3.35 -10.63 3.30
N PHE A 98 -3.87 -9.43 3.52
CA PHE A 98 -4.44 -9.04 4.81
C PHE A 98 -5.77 -9.75 5.10
N LEU A 99 -6.63 -9.94 4.10
CA LEU A 99 -7.86 -10.74 4.24
C LEU A 99 -7.53 -12.21 4.56
N GLY A 100 -6.51 -12.78 3.90
CA GLY A 100 -6.02 -14.13 4.20
C GLY A 100 -5.52 -14.25 5.64
N PHE A 101 -4.75 -13.27 6.12
CA PHE A 101 -4.30 -13.21 7.50
C PHE A 101 -5.48 -13.12 8.49
N THR A 102 -6.44 -12.23 8.23
CA THR A 102 -7.63 -12.05 9.08
C THR A 102 -8.46 -13.33 9.14
N ARG A 103 -8.69 -13.97 8.00
CA ARG A 103 -9.40 -15.26 7.94
C ARG A 103 -8.70 -16.32 8.78
N SER A 104 -7.38 -16.45 8.67
CA SER A 104 -6.58 -17.38 9.46
C SER A 104 -6.71 -17.10 10.97
N ALA A 105 -6.66 -15.84 11.37
CA ALA A 105 -6.82 -15.42 12.76
C ALA A 105 -8.20 -15.81 13.32
N ILE A 106 -9.27 -15.65 12.54
CA ILE A 106 -10.65 -15.96 12.94
C ILE A 106 -10.88 -17.47 13.00
N THR A 107 -10.48 -18.20 11.95
CA THR A 107 -10.75 -19.65 11.83
C THR A 107 -9.82 -20.51 12.68
N GLY A 108 -8.69 -19.96 13.13
CA GLY A 108 -7.64 -20.72 13.82
C GLY A 108 -6.90 -21.70 12.91
N GLN A 109 -7.15 -21.65 11.61
CA GLN A 109 -6.44 -22.50 10.65
C GLN A 109 -5.03 -21.97 10.41
N PRO A 110 -4.04 -22.84 10.20
CA PRO A 110 -2.68 -22.40 9.93
C PRO A 110 -2.66 -21.54 8.67
N GLN A 111 -2.01 -20.39 8.76
CA GLN A 111 -1.88 -19.50 7.62
C GLN A 111 -0.96 -20.13 6.57
N ARG A 112 -1.49 -20.43 5.41
CA ARG A 112 -0.70 -20.80 4.25
C ARG A 112 0.05 -19.55 3.76
N ARG A 113 1.28 -19.40 4.18
CA ARG A 113 2.14 -18.32 3.66
C ARG A 113 2.72 -18.74 2.33
N LEU A 114 2.44 -17.96 1.31
CA LEU A 114 3.11 -18.12 0.03
C LEU A 114 4.58 -17.72 0.23
N PHE A 115 5.47 -18.68 0.15
CA PHE A 115 6.90 -18.39 0.11
C PHE A 115 7.23 -17.82 -1.27
N ILE A 116 7.50 -16.51 -1.30
CA ILE A 116 7.89 -15.82 -2.53
C ILE A 116 9.41 -15.95 -2.66
N PRO A 117 9.92 -16.61 -3.69
CA PRO A 117 11.35 -16.67 -3.95
C PRO A 117 11.95 -15.26 -4.02
N SER A 118 13.17 -15.11 -3.50
CA SER A 118 13.85 -13.80 -3.43
C SER A 118 13.97 -13.08 -4.76
N ILE A 119 14.00 -13.83 -5.87
CA ILE A 119 14.04 -13.25 -7.23
C ILE A 119 12.86 -12.32 -7.50
N TYR A 120 11.65 -12.65 -7.03
CA TYR A 120 10.46 -11.80 -7.22
C TYR A 120 10.52 -10.54 -6.33
N LEU A 121 11.15 -10.63 -5.15
CA LEU A 121 11.41 -9.45 -4.31
C LEU A 121 12.38 -8.49 -4.99
N TRP A 122 13.44 -9.02 -5.58
CA TRP A 122 14.39 -8.22 -6.36
C TRP A 122 13.76 -7.62 -7.62
N ALA A 123 12.95 -8.40 -8.34
CA ALA A 123 12.20 -7.91 -9.49
C ALA A 123 11.24 -6.78 -9.11
N TRP A 124 10.54 -6.93 -7.97
CA TRP A 124 9.67 -5.89 -7.44
C TRP A 124 10.44 -4.63 -7.05
N LEU A 125 11.58 -4.77 -6.39
CA LEU A 125 12.46 -3.65 -6.05
C LEU A 125 12.95 -2.92 -7.31
N ALA A 126 13.38 -3.68 -8.31
CA ALA A 126 13.79 -3.11 -9.60
C ALA A 126 12.64 -2.35 -10.29
N LEU A 127 11.42 -2.91 -10.26
CA LEU A 127 10.22 -2.24 -10.77
C LEU A 127 9.93 -0.93 -10.04
N MET A 128 10.05 -0.93 -8.70
CA MET A 128 9.87 0.28 -7.89
C MET A 128 10.89 1.36 -8.23
N ILE A 129 12.16 0.98 -8.40
CA ILE A 129 13.24 1.92 -8.78
C ILE A 129 12.99 2.45 -10.19
N PHE A 130 12.65 1.57 -11.13
CA PHE A 130 12.30 1.96 -12.50
C PHE A 130 11.13 2.94 -12.52
N PHE A 131 10.05 2.61 -11.81
CA PHE A 131 8.89 3.49 -11.68
C PHE A 131 9.27 4.85 -11.07
N TRP A 132 10.11 4.85 -10.04
CA TRP A 132 10.58 6.07 -9.41
C TRP A 132 11.34 6.97 -10.39
N ILE A 133 12.29 6.41 -11.13
CA ILE A 133 13.06 7.14 -12.14
C ILE A 133 12.12 7.66 -13.24
N PHE A 134 11.29 6.78 -13.81
CA PHE A 134 10.35 7.12 -14.88
C PHE A 134 9.39 8.24 -14.48
N ARG A 135 8.90 8.20 -13.24
CA ARG A 135 8.01 9.23 -12.70
C ARG A 135 8.63 10.62 -12.65
N ASN A 136 9.94 10.72 -12.54
CA ASN A 136 10.68 11.98 -12.48
C ASN A 136 11.21 12.43 -13.86
N THR A 137 10.85 11.73 -14.94
CA THR A 137 11.18 12.13 -16.31
C THR A 137 10.09 13.00 -16.91
N PRO A 138 10.41 13.84 -17.92
CA PRO A 138 9.40 14.64 -18.62
C PRO A 138 8.39 13.81 -19.43
N TRP A 139 8.68 12.51 -19.61
CA TRP A 139 7.82 11.55 -20.34
C TRP A 139 6.71 10.96 -19.49
N TYR A 140 6.70 11.25 -18.18
CA TYR A 140 5.66 10.72 -17.29
C TYR A 140 4.32 11.38 -17.61
N PRO A 141 3.27 10.60 -18.01
CA PRO A 141 2.02 11.14 -18.51
C PRO A 141 1.12 11.75 -17.43
N PHE A 142 1.40 11.46 -16.16
CA PHE A 142 0.58 11.90 -15.05
C PHE A 142 1.34 12.93 -14.21
N VAL A 143 1.04 14.21 -14.47
CA VAL A 143 1.58 15.31 -13.66
C VAL A 143 0.80 15.38 -12.35
N SER A 144 1.49 15.27 -11.23
CA SER A 144 0.91 15.36 -9.87
C SER A 144 1.26 16.68 -9.22
#